data_e3e4e1f50294e1bca6b3fea910225c1f
#
_entry.id   e3e4e1f50294e1bca6b3fea910225c1f
#
_cell.length_a   1.000
_cell.length_b   1.000
_cell.length_c   1.000
_cell.angle_alpha   90.00
_cell.angle_beta   90.00
_cell.angle_gamma   90.00
#
_symmetry.space_group_name_H-M   'P 1'
#
loop_
_entity.id
_entity.type
_entity.pdbx_description
1 polymer ?
#
loop_
_entity_poly.entity_id
_entity_poly.type
_entity_poly.pdbx_seq_one_letter_code
_entity_poly.pdbx_strand_id
1 'polypeptide(L)'
;MSLHRSFRKGGTRLAAVAAAALLSGCLSDGDVATKDPSFYRSMAASGAQVDAATAASMISGYRKNNGLPPVTVDPELMKLAQAQAQGMASNDKLSHDIIRSFHDRLKGGGYRAYTAAENVGAGYHTLAEAFSGWRDSPPHRANMLLDGATRMGIAAAYSPKSKYKVFWALILAKPDDRKVANAM
;
A
#
# COMPACT_ATOMS: atom_id res chain seq x y z
N MET A 1 36.12 -97.27 -18.26
CA MET A 1 37.28 -97.13 -17.36
C MET A 1 37.14 -95.74 -16.74
N SER A 2 36.63 -95.74 -15.51
CA SER A 2 37.25 -95.11 -14.31
C SER A 2 37.11 -93.58 -14.30
N LEU A 3 36.71 -92.95 -13.33
CA LEU A 3 36.42 -92.94 -11.93
C LEU A 3 35.90 -91.53 -11.54
N HIS A 4 34.84 -91.50 -10.86
CA HIS A 4 34.58 -90.71 -9.63
C HIS A 4 35.44 -89.48 -9.35
N ARG A 5 34.80 -88.35 -9.09
CA ARG A 5 34.72 -87.81 -7.70
C ARG A 5 33.73 -86.67 -7.55
N SER A 6 32.85 -86.95 -6.66
CA SER A 6 31.95 -85.97 -5.99
C SER A 6 32.75 -84.95 -5.18
N PHE A 7 32.38 -83.67 -5.24
CA PHE A 7 32.71 -82.68 -4.20
C PHE A 7 31.53 -81.77 -3.89
N ARG A 8 30.93 -82.01 -2.76
CA ARG A 8 30.03 -81.11 -2.10
C ARG A 8 30.80 -79.91 -1.55
N LYS A 9 30.36 -78.71 -1.78
CA LYS A 9 30.63 -77.50 -0.98
C LYS A 9 29.41 -76.61 -1.14
N GLY A 10 28.62 -76.48 -0.18
CA GLY A 10 28.78 -75.64 0.95
C GLY A 10 28.22 -74.28 0.62
N GLY A 11 26.85 -74.10 0.73
CA GLY A 11 26.21 -72.86 0.45
C GLY A 11 26.47 -71.83 1.55
N THR A 12 26.85 -70.66 1.13
CA THR A 12 26.78 -69.48 1.98
C THR A 12 25.74 -68.56 1.36
N ARG A 13 24.58 -68.51 2.04
CA ARG A 13 23.52 -67.57 1.68
C ARG A 13 23.94 -66.22 2.23
N LEU A 14 24.38 -65.30 1.35
CA LEU A 14 24.45 -63.88 1.71
C LEU A 14 23.02 -63.29 1.68
N ALA A 15 22.53 -62.98 2.84
CA ALA A 15 21.33 -62.16 2.97
C ALA A 15 21.69 -60.73 2.63
N ALA A 16 21.22 -60.25 1.51
CA ALA A 16 21.28 -58.83 1.14
C ALA A 16 20.18 -58.13 1.93
N VAL A 17 20.54 -57.39 2.97
CA VAL A 17 19.65 -56.46 3.67
C VAL A 17 19.54 -55.22 2.81
N ALA A 18 18.42 -55.05 2.10
CA ALA A 18 18.07 -53.85 1.40
C ALA A 18 17.59 -52.84 2.46
N ALA A 19 18.43 -51.88 2.83
CA ALA A 19 18.07 -50.72 3.61
C ALA A 19 17.27 -49.76 2.71
N ALA A 20 15.94 -49.86 2.81
CA ALA A 20 15.04 -48.85 2.23
C ALA A 20 15.09 -47.60 3.12
N ALA A 21 15.89 -46.61 2.68
CA ALA A 21 15.86 -45.28 3.27
C ALA A 21 14.54 -44.60 2.87
N LEU A 22 13.59 -44.56 3.79
CA LEU A 22 12.38 -43.73 3.69
C LEU A 22 12.78 -42.26 3.84
N LEU A 23 13.01 -41.58 2.72
CA LEU A 23 13.03 -40.13 2.67
C LEU A 23 11.59 -39.65 2.84
N SER A 24 11.15 -39.53 4.08
CA SER A 24 9.96 -38.77 4.42
C SER A 24 10.32 -37.30 4.29
N GLY A 25 10.29 -36.79 3.05
CA GLY A 25 10.26 -35.37 2.80
C GLY A 25 8.93 -34.82 3.33
N CYS A 26 8.97 -34.17 4.48
CA CYS A 26 7.87 -33.30 4.91
C CYS A 26 7.80 -32.14 3.92
N LEU A 27 7.03 -32.30 2.86
CA LEU A 27 6.40 -31.18 2.17
C LEU A 27 5.33 -30.65 3.13
N SER A 28 5.74 -29.78 4.05
CA SER A 28 4.80 -28.85 4.63
C SER A 28 4.49 -27.84 3.52
N ASP A 29 3.46 -28.15 2.72
CA ASP A 29 2.69 -27.14 2.02
C ASP A 29 2.05 -26.26 3.10
N GLY A 30 2.85 -25.41 3.71
CA GLY A 30 2.35 -24.22 4.36
C GLY A 30 1.76 -23.38 3.25
N ASP A 31 0.44 -23.40 3.18
CA ASP A 31 -0.34 -22.40 2.46
C ASP A 31 0.13 -21.03 2.97
N VAL A 32 1.19 -20.48 2.36
CA VAL A 32 1.50 -19.08 2.47
C VAL A 32 0.39 -18.40 1.67
N ALA A 33 -0.75 -18.23 2.32
CA ALA A 33 -1.77 -17.34 1.83
C ALA A 33 -1.08 -15.98 1.67
N THR A 34 -0.59 -15.71 0.49
CA THR A 34 -0.02 -14.41 0.11
C THR A 34 -1.17 -13.44 0.18
N LYS A 35 -1.33 -12.84 1.36
CA LYS A 35 -2.31 -11.78 1.56
C LYS A 35 -1.96 -10.69 0.56
N ASP A 36 -2.88 -10.40 -0.35
CA ASP A 36 -2.66 -9.38 -1.36
C ASP A 36 -2.07 -8.12 -0.70
N PRO A 37 -1.04 -7.52 -1.31
CA PRO A 37 -0.46 -6.28 -0.80
C PRO A 37 -1.54 -5.24 -0.54
N SER A 38 -1.42 -4.49 0.57
CA SER A 38 -2.47 -3.58 1.03
C SER A 38 -2.86 -2.52 0.00
N PHE A 39 -1.97 -2.19 -0.94
CA PHE A 39 -2.26 -1.24 -2.03
C PHE A 39 -3.18 -1.79 -3.14
N TYR A 40 -3.43 -3.11 -3.18
CA TYR A 40 -4.45 -3.73 -4.04
C TYR A 40 -5.77 -3.99 -3.32
N ARG A 41 -5.84 -3.73 -2.01
CA ARG A 41 -7.09 -3.90 -1.27
C ARG A 41 -8.17 -2.95 -1.79
N SER A 42 -9.36 -3.50 -2.07
CA SER A 42 -10.48 -2.68 -2.50
C SER A 42 -10.97 -1.75 -1.40
N MET A 43 -11.12 -0.48 -1.73
CA MET A 43 -11.78 0.54 -0.90
C MET A 43 -13.28 0.63 -1.19
N ALA A 44 -13.81 -0.17 -2.12
CA ALA A 44 -15.25 -0.22 -2.45
C ALA A 44 -16.03 -1.12 -1.46
N ALA A 45 -15.77 -0.97 -0.18
CA ALA A 45 -16.44 -1.72 0.88
C ALA A 45 -16.65 -0.83 2.12
N SER A 46 -17.73 -1.07 2.85
CA SER A 46 -18.01 -0.37 4.10
C SER A 46 -16.89 -0.63 5.12
N GLY A 47 -16.39 0.43 5.75
CA GLY A 47 -15.32 0.35 6.74
C GLY A 47 -13.92 0.12 6.17
N ALA A 48 -13.76 0.06 4.83
CA ALA A 48 -12.43 -0.04 4.22
C ALA A 48 -11.60 1.21 4.56
N GLN A 49 -10.34 0.99 4.91
CA GLN A 49 -9.40 2.05 5.26
C GLN A 49 -8.12 1.92 4.45
N VAL A 50 -7.63 3.07 3.99
CA VAL A 50 -6.35 3.15 3.28
C VAL A 50 -5.22 2.85 4.27
N ASP A 51 -4.29 2.00 3.87
CA ASP A 51 -3.02 1.83 4.57
C ASP A 51 -2.14 3.06 4.29
N ALA A 52 -2.18 4.02 5.21
CA ALA A 52 -1.46 5.28 5.07
C ALA A 52 0.07 5.10 5.05
N ALA A 53 0.59 4.08 5.73
CA ALA A 53 2.03 3.78 5.73
C ALA A 53 2.46 3.26 4.35
N THR A 54 1.69 2.34 3.78
CA THR A 54 1.92 1.87 2.40
C THR A 54 1.81 3.02 1.40
N ALA A 55 0.81 3.89 1.53
CA ALA A 55 0.66 5.06 0.65
C ALA A 55 1.87 6.01 0.75
N ALA A 56 2.34 6.30 1.98
CA ALA A 56 3.52 7.13 2.20
C ALA A 56 4.79 6.49 1.59
N SER A 57 4.95 5.18 1.70
CA SER A 57 6.05 4.44 1.08
C SER A 57 6.02 4.56 -0.44
N MET A 58 4.86 4.35 -1.07
CA MET A 58 4.69 4.45 -2.54
C MET A 58 5.00 5.87 -3.04
N ILE A 59 4.42 6.90 -2.40
CA ILE A 59 4.65 8.30 -2.78
C ILE A 59 6.11 8.69 -2.53
N SER A 60 6.70 8.28 -1.41
CA SER A 60 8.11 8.55 -1.11
C SER A 60 9.06 7.90 -2.11
N GLY A 61 8.78 6.66 -2.52
CA GLY A 61 9.53 5.99 -3.57
C GLY A 61 9.47 6.75 -4.91
N TYR A 62 8.26 7.17 -5.29
CA TYR A 62 8.07 7.96 -6.50
C TYR A 62 8.79 9.31 -6.44
N ARG A 63 8.70 10.04 -5.32
CA ARG A 63 9.41 11.30 -5.08
C ARG A 63 10.92 11.11 -5.14
N LYS A 64 11.44 10.07 -4.48
CA LYS A 64 12.88 9.74 -4.50
C LYS A 64 13.39 9.49 -5.92
N ASN A 65 12.63 8.78 -6.75
CA ASN A 65 12.97 8.54 -8.16
C ASN A 65 12.98 9.83 -9.00
N ASN A 66 12.38 10.91 -8.48
CA ASN A 66 12.39 12.25 -9.08
C ASN A 66 13.30 13.25 -8.32
N GLY A 67 14.22 12.76 -7.47
CA GLY A 67 15.21 13.61 -6.78
C GLY A 67 14.65 14.39 -5.58
N LEU A 68 13.45 14.06 -5.09
CA LEU A 68 12.79 14.78 -4.00
C LEU A 68 12.83 13.98 -2.68
N PRO A 69 12.82 14.67 -1.52
CA PRO A 69 12.78 14.03 -0.22
C PRO A 69 11.48 13.21 -0.02
N PRO A 70 11.52 12.18 0.85
CA PRO A 70 10.34 11.41 1.21
C PRO A 70 9.33 12.25 1.99
N VAL A 71 8.10 11.72 2.07
CA VAL A 71 7.01 12.28 2.91
C VAL A 71 6.65 11.30 4.02
N THR A 72 6.19 11.84 5.15
CA THR A 72 5.67 11.07 6.27
C THR A 72 4.20 11.38 6.50
N VAL A 73 3.47 10.41 7.04
CA VAL A 73 2.05 10.59 7.41
C VAL A 73 1.93 11.63 8.51
N ASP A 74 1.02 12.57 8.33
CA ASP A 74 0.68 13.62 9.28
C ASP A 74 -0.77 13.45 9.75
N PRO A 75 -1.03 13.31 11.06
CA PRO A 75 -2.38 13.05 11.58
C PRO A 75 -3.39 14.14 11.25
N GLU A 76 -3.00 15.40 11.20
CA GLU A 76 -3.93 16.49 10.87
C GLU A 76 -4.26 16.50 9.36
N LEU A 77 -3.27 16.24 8.51
CA LEU A 77 -3.53 16.08 7.08
C LEU A 77 -4.38 14.83 6.80
N MET A 78 -4.24 13.76 7.58
CA MET A 78 -5.12 12.59 7.50
C MET A 78 -6.58 12.98 7.80
N LYS A 79 -6.83 13.75 8.86
CA LYS A 79 -8.19 14.23 9.20
C LYS A 79 -8.78 15.09 8.07
N LEU A 80 -7.98 15.98 7.50
CA LEU A 80 -8.41 16.86 6.40
C LEU A 80 -8.72 16.05 5.14
N ALA A 81 -7.88 15.08 4.78
CA ALA A 81 -8.11 14.20 3.66
C ALA A 81 -9.37 13.34 3.86
N GLN A 82 -9.57 12.80 5.08
CA GLN A 82 -10.76 12.02 5.42
C GLN A 82 -12.04 12.84 5.28
N ALA A 83 -12.07 14.06 5.83
CA ALA A 83 -13.22 14.95 5.72
C ALA A 83 -13.54 15.27 4.26
N GLN A 84 -12.52 15.52 3.44
CA GLN A 84 -12.69 15.80 1.99
C GLN A 84 -13.23 14.60 1.23
N ALA A 85 -12.65 13.41 1.43
CA ALA A 85 -13.11 12.19 0.78
C ALA A 85 -14.57 11.87 1.16
N GLN A 86 -14.93 11.99 2.44
CA GLN A 86 -16.30 11.80 2.93
C GLN A 86 -17.26 12.84 2.38
N GLY A 87 -16.86 14.13 2.34
CA GLY A 87 -17.66 15.20 1.76
C GLY A 87 -18.01 14.90 0.29
N MET A 88 -17.02 14.47 -0.51
CA MET A 88 -17.25 14.08 -1.90
C MET A 88 -18.17 12.86 -2.01
N ALA A 89 -17.93 11.84 -1.19
CA ALA A 89 -18.73 10.61 -1.19
C ALA A 89 -20.19 10.86 -0.80
N SER A 90 -20.44 11.74 0.19
CA SER A 90 -21.79 12.07 0.66
C SER A 90 -22.58 12.91 -0.33
N ASN A 91 -21.91 13.73 -1.14
CA ASN A 91 -22.53 14.59 -2.14
C ASN A 91 -22.47 13.98 -3.57
N ASP A 92 -21.91 12.78 -3.71
CA ASP A 92 -21.67 12.12 -5.02
C ASP A 92 -21.02 13.06 -6.04
N LYS A 93 -20.06 13.87 -5.59
CA LYS A 93 -19.46 14.91 -6.43
C LYS A 93 -17.94 15.00 -6.23
N LEU A 94 -17.19 14.88 -7.32
CA LEU A 94 -15.76 15.14 -7.33
C LEU A 94 -15.51 16.64 -7.36
N SER A 95 -14.87 17.18 -6.32
CA SER A 95 -14.58 18.62 -6.21
C SER A 95 -13.52 18.85 -5.14
N HIS A 96 -12.64 19.83 -5.37
CA HIS A 96 -11.72 20.33 -4.33
C HIS A 96 -12.46 21.12 -3.24
N ASP A 97 -13.60 21.74 -3.58
CA ASP A 97 -14.31 22.71 -2.73
C ASP A 97 -15.66 22.19 -2.25
N ILE A 98 -15.77 20.86 -2.03
CA ILE A 98 -17.07 20.25 -1.67
C ILE A 98 -17.60 20.74 -0.30
N ILE A 99 -16.72 21.04 0.63
CA ILE A 99 -17.05 21.55 1.96
C ILE A 99 -16.67 23.03 2.05
N ARG A 100 -15.42 23.34 1.71
CA ARG A 100 -14.80 24.67 1.64
C ARG A 100 -13.62 24.57 0.68
N SER A 101 -13.04 25.72 0.30
CA SER A 101 -11.78 25.72 -0.46
C SER A 101 -10.68 24.96 0.28
N PHE A 102 -9.75 24.39 -0.46
CA PHE A 102 -8.63 23.66 0.15
C PHE A 102 -7.85 24.53 1.15
N HIS A 103 -7.62 25.80 0.80
CA HIS A 103 -6.97 26.76 1.69
C HIS A 103 -7.76 26.96 3.02
N ASP A 104 -9.08 27.16 2.93
CA ASP A 104 -9.91 27.34 4.11
C ASP A 104 -9.99 26.09 4.99
N ARG A 105 -9.90 24.90 4.39
CA ARG A 105 -9.84 23.65 5.14
C ARG A 105 -8.53 23.51 5.91
N LEU A 106 -7.39 23.84 5.30
CA LEU A 106 -6.09 23.88 6.00
C LEU A 106 -6.13 24.87 7.16
N LYS A 107 -6.57 26.12 6.92
CA LYS A 107 -6.66 27.16 7.93
C LYS A 107 -7.63 26.80 9.05
N GLY A 108 -8.82 26.32 8.70
CA GLY A 108 -9.87 25.93 9.66
C GLY A 108 -9.48 24.71 10.51
N GLY A 109 -8.66 23.80 9.98
CA GLY A 109 -8.04 22.68 10.68
C GLY A 109 -6.82 23.07 11.52
N GLY A 110 -6.43 24.36 11.53
CA GLY A 110 -5.24 24.82 12.25
C GLY A 110 -3.91 24.39 11.61
N TYR A 111 -3.95 23.80 10.41
CA TYR A 111 -2.73 23.33 9.75
C TYR A 111 -1.99 24.50 9.09
N ARG A 112 -0.77 24.69 9.52
CA ARG A 112 0.10 25.74 8.99
C ARG A 112 1.07 25.15 7.99
N ALA A 113 0.92 25.52 6.74
CA ALA A 113 1.81 25.10 5.67
C ALA A 113 2.46 26.31 4.99
N TYR A 114 3.71 26.14 4.63
CA TYR A 114 4.40 27.04 3.70
C TYR A 114 3.82 26.91 2.29
N THR A 115 3.60 25.65 1.89
CA THR A 115 2.92 25.26 0.67
C THR A 115 2.23 23.91 0.89
N ALA A 116 1.14 23.73 0.22
CA ALA A 116 0.42 22.47 0.21
C ALA A 116 -0.30 22.27 -1.13
N ALA A 117 -0.53 21.01 -1.49
CA ALA A 117 -1.26 20.64 -2.69
C ALA A 117 -2.20 19.47 -2.37
N GLU A 118 -3.29 19.41 -3.11
CA GLU A 118 -4.30 18.37 -2.97
C GLU A 118 -4.55 17.67 -4.31
N ASN A 119 -4.63 16.35 -4.29
CA ASN A 119 -5.21 15.54 -5.36
C ASN A 119 -6.53 14.95 -4.88
N VAL A 120 -7.56 15.08 -5.68
CA VAL A 120 -8.81 14.35 -5.49
C VAL A 120 -9.03 13.39 -6.65
N GLY A 121 -9.78 12.30 -6.39
CA GLY A 121 -10.08 11.29 -7.40
C GLY A 121 -11.38 10.57 -7.10
N ALA A 122 -11.99 9.98 -8.12
CA ALA A 122 -13.18 9.16 -7.97
C ALA A 122 -13.15 7.99 -8.97
N GLY A 123 -13.69 6.84 -8.58
CA GLY A 123 -13.76 5.66 -9.44
C GLY A 123 -12.57 4.71 -9.35
N TYR A 124 -11.52 5.06 -8.63
CA TYR A 124 -10.42 4.16 -8.30
C TYR A 124 -10.81 3.28 -7.12
N HIS A 125 -10.70 1.98 -7.26
CA HIS A 125 -11.11 1.05 -6.21
C HIS A 125 -9.95 0.69 -5.26
N THR A 126 -8.72 0.88 -5.69
CA THR A 126 -7.52 0.54 -4.93
C THR A 126 -6.55 1.73 -4.83
N LEU A 127 -5.65 1.69 -3.86
CA LEU A 127 -4.58 2.69 -3.74
C LEU A 127 -3.68 2.68 -4.98
N ALA A 128 -3.40 1.50 -5.54
CA ALA A 128 -2.58 1.37 -6.76
C ALA A 128 -3.20 2.08 -7.96
N GLU A 129 -4.53 1.96 -8.14
CA GLU A 129 -5.25 2.66 -9.21
C GLU A 129 -5.23 4.17 -9.00
N ALA A 130 -5.53 4.65 -7.78
CA ALA A 130 -5.51 6.08 -7.46
C ALA A 130 -4.12 6.68 -7.70
N PHE A 131 -3.07 6.02 -7.21
CA PHE A 131 -1.69 6.43 -7.43
C PHE A 131 -1.35 6.50 -8.91
N SER A 132 -1.69 5.48 -9.70
CA SER A 132 -1.42 5.44 -11.14
C SER A 132 -2.16 6.56 -11.88
N GLY A 133 -3.45 6.76 -11.58
CA GLY A 133 -4.22 7.85 -12.16
C GLY A 133 -3.64 9.24 -11.87
N TRP A 134 -3.18 9.47 -10.64
CA TRP A 134 -2.52 10.74 -10.29
C TRP A 134 -1.14 10.88 -10.93
N ARG A 135 -0.35 9.80 -11.01
CA ARG A 135 0.97 9.81 -11.66
C ARG A 135 0.87 10.16 -13.13
N ASP A 136 -0.12 9.62 -13.82
CA ASP A 136 -0.28 9.74 -15.27
C ASP A 136 -0.96 11.06 -15.68
N SER A 137 -1.57 11.77 -14.73
CA SER A 137 -2.17 13.10 -14.93
C SER A 137 -1.15 14.21 -14.61
N PRO A 138 -0.74 15.07 -15.57
CA PRO A 138 0.29 16.09 -15.33
C PRO A 138 0.02 17.01 -14.13
N PRO A 139 -1.19 17.57 -13.90
CA PRO A 139 -1.44 18.41 -12.73
C PRO A 139 -1.38 17.64 -11.42
N HIS A 140 -1.94 16.44 -11.36
CA HIS A 140 -1.88 15.62 -10.15
C HIS A 140 -0.45 15.13 -9.84
N ARG A 141 0.31 14.82 -10.88
CA ARG A 141 1.73 14.46 -10.76
C ARG A 141 2.54 15.60 -10.17
N ALA A 142 2.31 16.83 -10.64
CA ALA A 142 2.98 18.02 -10.10
C ALA A 142 2.71 18.17 -8.59
N ASN A 143 1.48 17.93 -8.15
CA ASN A 143 1.12 17.94 -6.72
C ASN A 143 1.83 16.84 -5.92
N MET A 144 1.97 15.61 -6.44
CA MET A 144 2.74 14.56 -5.78
C MET A 144 4.24 14.88 -5.70
N LEU A 145 4.75 15.67 -6.65
CA LEU A 145 6.13 16.12 -6.71
C LEU A 145 6.31 17.54 -6.14
N LEU A 146 5.35 18.02 -5.32
CA LEU A 146 5.45 19.33 -4.67
C LEU A 146 6.79 19.49 -3.97
N ASP A 147 7.56 20.52 -4.38
CA ASP A 147 8.88 20.77 -3.80
C ASP A 147 8.78 21.12 -2.32
N GLY A 148 9.75 20.63 -1.55
CA GLY A 148 9.83 20.84 -0.12
C GLY A 148 8.73 20.16 0.71
N ALA A 149 7.78 19.43 0.11
CA ALA A 149 6.80 18.66 0.88
C ALA A 149 7.50 17.54 1.67
N THR A 150 7.16 17.44 2.95
CA THR A 150 7.67 16.42 3.89
C THR A 150 6.55 15.71 4.65
N ARG A 151 5.30 16.19 4.54
CA ARG A 151 4.12 15.64 5.21
C ARG A 151 3.04 15.28 4.20
N MET A 152 2.26 14.25 4.53
CA MET A 152 1.11 13.85 3.72
C MET A 152 -0.05 13.34 4.56
N GLY A 153 -1.25 13.45 4.00
CA GLY A 153 -2.44 12.75 4.45
C GLY A 153 -3.18 12.16 3.26
N ILE A 154 -3.79 11.00 3.44
CA ILE A 154 -4.54 10.33 2.37
C ILE A 154 -5.77 9.63 2.95
N ALA A 155 -6.87 9.66 2.23
CA ALA A 155 -8.08 8.94 2.61
C ALA A 155 -8.88 8.51 1.39
N ALA A 156 -9.69 7.47 1.58
CA ALA A 156 -10.74 7.05 0.66
C ALA A 156 -12.08 6.96 1.39
N ALA A 157 -13.17 7.25 0.70
CA ALA A 157 -14.52 7.11 1.22
C ALA A 157 -15.39 6.36 0.23
N TYR A 158 -16.09 5.33 0.73
CA TYR A 158 -16.99 4.51 -0.05
C TYR A 158 -18.40 5.10 -0.09
N SER A 159 -19.00 5.16 -1.28
CA SER A 159 -20.39 5.58 -1.52
C SER A 159 -21.10 4.51 -2.36
N PRO A 160 -21.87 3.60 -1.74
CA PRO A 160 -22.45 2.45 -2.44
C PRO A 160 -23.46 2.83 -3.52
N LYS A 161 -24.08 4.01 -3.44
CA LYS A 161 -25.05 4.51 -4.42
C LYS A 161 -24.40 5.29 -5.57
N SER A 162 -23.18 5.77 -5.40
CA SER A 162 -22.43 6.47 -6.44
C SER A 162 -22.03 5.54 -7.58
N LYS A 163 -22.03 6.03 -8.80
CA LYS A 163 -21.41 5.34 -9.95
C LYS A 163 -19.89 5.17 -9.75
N TYR A 164 -19.27 6.07 -9.03
CA TYR A 164 -17.82 6.05 -8.76
C TYR A 164 -17.42 5.07 -7.66
N LYS A 165 -18.32 4.73 -6.74
CA LYS A 165 -18.10 3.86 -5.57
C LYS A 165 -17.11 4.40 -4.56
N VAL A 166 -15.95 4.93 -4.96
CA VAL A 166 -14.89 5.38 -4.08
C VAL A 166 -14.43 6.78 -4.46
N PHE A 167 -14.27 7.63 -3.46
CA PHE A 167 -13.71 8.97 -3.58
C PHE A 167 -12.42 9.09 -2.76
N TRP A 168 -11.43 9.75 -3.32
CA TRP A 168 -10.08 9.85 -2.78
C TRP A 168 -9.66 11.29 -2.56
N ALA A 169 -8.90 11.52 -1.48
CA ALA A 169 -8.17 12.76 -1.28
C ALA A 169 -6.76 12.46 -0.79
N LEU A 170 -5.77 13.11 -1.39
CA LEU A 170 -4.36 13.09 -1.01
C LEU A 170 -3.90 14.52 -0.83
N ILE A 171 -3.29 14.83 0.31
CA ILE A 171 -2.71 16.13 0.61
C ILE A 171 -1.21 15.94 0.84
N LEU A 172 -0.38 16.77 0.18
CA LEU A 172 1.04 16.92 0.49
C LEU A 172 1.28 18.34 1.02
N ALA A 173 2.17 18.47 2.00
CA ALA A 173 2.49 19.78 2.57
C ALA A 173 3.96 19.91 2.98
N LYS A 174 4.47 21.14 2.86
CA LYS A 174 5.64 21.65 3.55
C LYS A 174 5.16 22.40 4.79
N PRO A 175 5.34 21.89 6.01
CA PRO A 175 4.91 22.58 7.23
C PRO A 175 5.60 23.93 7.40
N ASP A 176 4.91 24.87 8.08
CA ASP A 176 5.49 26.11 8.56
C ASP A 176 5.92 25.98 10.02
N ASP A 177 7.13 25.51 10.23
CA ASP A 177 7.67 25.21 11.57
C ASP A 177 8.19 26.47 12.32
N ARG A 178 8.08 27.69 11.73
CA ARG A 178 8.66 28.94 12.28
C ARG A 178 8.13 29.34 13.65
N LYS A 179 6.98 28.84 14.11
CA LYS A 179 6.42 29.19 15.44
C LYS A 179 6.78 28.20 16.54
N VAL A 180 7.25 27.01 16.23
CA VAL A 180 7.68 26.07 17.29
C VAL A 180 8.98 26.56 17.94
N ALA A 181 9.85 27.22 17.16
CA ALA A 181 11.11 27.77 17.65
C ALA A 181 10.95 28.98 18.61
N ASN A 182 9.82 29.68 18.60
CA ASN A 182 9.56 30.85 19.45
C ASN A 182 8.73 30.53 20.71
N ALA A 183 8.39 29.27 20.96
CA ALA A 183 7.60 28.81 22.10
C ALA A 183 8.43 28.03 23.13
N MET A 184 9.74 27.92 22.91
CA MET A 184 10.74 27.40 23.85
C MET A 184 11.60 28.54 24.37
#